data_0f9cc75b5f20350fee5ea6f01df6c62c
#
_entry.id   0f9cc75b5f20350fee5ea6f01df6c62c
#
_cell.length_a   1.000
_cell.length_b   1.000
_cell.length_c   1.000
_cell.angle_alpha   90.00
_cell.angle_beta   90.00
_cell.angle_gamma   90.00
#
_symmetry.space_group_name_H-M   'P 1'
#
loop_
_entity.id
_entity.type
_entity.pdbx_description
1 polymer ?
#
loop_
_entity_poly.entity_id
_entity_poly.type
_entity_poly.pdbx_seq_one_letter_code
_entity_poly.pdbx_strand_id
1 'polypeptide(L)'
;DLDSAGLAETRTQIQRAGGRAHCFPVDVCDPLSVGSVTRKVAVTVGPPQVLVNVAGIGVAATVLETSDEDWNRVLAVNLTGPFLTIRATLPLMLDRGRGVVVNIASVAGQVGLARRAAYCASKAGLVGLTRAIAVDHAGEGIRCVALCPGTVETEWIAKIIADAPDPAAVRQTMAERQLDGRMGSPDEVAAMVAFVASPDGRFINGAALVLDGGMTAA
;
A
#
# COMPACT_ATOMS: atom_id res chain seq x y z
N ASP A 1 -1.56 -7.85 9.26
CA ASP A 1 -2.96 -7.89 8.84
C ASP A 1 -3.87 -8.27 10.00
N LEU A 2 -5.18 -7.98 9.90
CA LEU A 2 -6.20 -8.46 10.85
C LEU A 2 -6.67 -9.89 10.51
N ASP A 3 -6.55 -10.31 9.25
CA ASP A 3 -6.97 -11.63 8.80
C ASP A 3 -5.90 -12.69 9.11
N SER A 4 -6.13 -13.43 10.19
CA SER A 4 -5.23 -14.50 10.62
C SER A 4 -5.19 -15.70 9.64
N ALA A 5 -6.27 -15.95 8.89
CA ALA A 5 -6.30 -17.03 7.90
C ALA A 5 -5.46 -16.66 6.66
N GLY A 6 -5.64 -15.46 6.12
CA GLY A 6 -4.81 -14.93 5.03
C GLY A 6 -3.32 -14.83 5.39
N LEU A 7 -3.00 -14.45 6.64
CA LEU A 7 -1.63 -14.48 7.15
C LEU A 7 -1.03 -15.90 7.12
N ALA A 8 -1.80 -16.92 7.53
CA ALA A 8 -1.34 -18.31 7.53
C ALA A 8 -1.13 -18.84 6.11
N GLU A 9 -2.00 -18.48 5.17
CA GLU A 9 -1.85 -18.84 3.76
C GLU A 9 -0.60 -18.18 3.14
N THR A 10 -0.44 -16.87 3.30
CA THR A 10 0.74 -16.13 2.83
C THR A 10 2.03 -16.72 3.37
N ARG A 11 2.06 -17.06 4.67
CA ARG A 11 3.22 -17.76 5.26
C ARG A 11 3.50 -19.07 4.56
N THR A 12 2.47 -19.86 4.28
CA THR A 12 2.60 -21.15 3.61
C THR A 12 3.17 -21.00 2.20
N GLN A 13 2.70 -20.01 1.44
CA GLN A 13 3.19 -19.71 0.09
C GLN A 13 4.68 -19.33 0.12
N ILE A 14 5.09 -18.45 1.02
CA ILE A 14 6.49 -18.03 1.18
C ILE A 14 7.39 -19.22 1.56
N GLN A 15 6.93 -20.08 2.48
CA GLN A 15 7.68 -21.27 2.89
C GLN A 15 7.83 -22.28 1.75
N ARG A 16 6.79 -22.51 0.95
CA ARG A 16 6.87 -23.36 -0.25
C ARG A 16 7.86 -22.84 -1.29
N ALA A 17 8.00 -21.51 -1.38
CA ALA A 17 9.01 -20.87 -2.22
C ALA A 17 10.42 -20.85 -1.62
N GLY A 18 10.64 -21.52 -0.47
CA GLY A 18 11.94 -21.58 0.22
C GLY A 18 12.26 -20.36 1.09
N GLY A 19 11.33 -19.43 1.24
CA GLY A 19 11.47 -18.24 2.07
C GLY A 19 11.11 -18.51 3.54
N ARG A 20 11.37 -17.50 4.39
CA ARG A 20 10.95 -17.49 5.80
C ARG A 20 9.93 -16.38 6.03
N ALA A 21 8.85 -16.69 6.75
CA ALA A 21 7.82 -15.73 7.09
C ALA A 21 7.38 -15.87 8.55
N HIS A 22 7.17 -14.74 9.21
CA HIS A 22 6.59 -14.62 10.53
C HIS A 22 5.32 -13.76 10.42
N CYS A 23 4.21 -14.24 10.99
CA CYS A 23 2.92 -13.59 10.93
C CYS A 23 2.56 -12.99 12.28
N PHE A 24 2.11 -11.75 12.29
CA PHE A 24 1.66 -11.04 13.48
C PHE A 24 0.33 -10.32 13.15
N PRO A 25 -0.77 -10.69 13.81
CA PRO A 25 -2.00 -9.91 13.71
C PRO A 25 -1.76 -8.47 14.19
N VAL A 26 -2.20 -7.50 13.40
CA VAL A 26 -2.03 -6.07 13.70
C VAL A 26 -3.20 -5.28 13.14
N ASP A 27 -3.76 -4.40 13.97
CA ASP A 27 -4.61 -3.30 13.52
C ASP A 27 -3.72 -2.08 13.25
N VAL A 28 -3.61 -1.70 11.97
CA VAL A 28 -2.82 -0.54 11.57
C VAL A 28 -3.41 0.78 12.04
N CYS A 29 -4.69 0.81 12.43
CA CYS A 29 -5.36 1.98 12.97
C CYS A 29 -5.11 2.19 14.48
N ASP A 30 -4.64 1.14 15.18
CA ASP A 30 -4.36 1.21 16.62
C ASP A 30 -2.85 1.42 16.88
N PRO A 31 -2.44 2.57 17.41
CA PRO A 31 -1.03 2.85 17.71
C PRO A 31 -0.41 1.88 18.72
N LEU A 32 -1.19 1.33 19.65
CA LEU A 32 -0.71 0.36 20.64
C LEU A 32 -0.45 -1.00 19.96
N SER A 33 -1.36 -1.45 19.10
CA SER A 33 -1.20 -2.65 18.28
C SER A 33 0.05 -2.56 17.42
N VAL A 34 0.18 -1.46 16.64
CA VAL A 34 1.34 -1.20 15.78
C VAL A 34 2.65 -1.21 16.58
N GLY A 35 2.70 -0.46 17.69
CA GLY A 35 3.90 -0.38 18.54
C GLY A 35 4.27 -1.72 19.16
N SER A 36 3.29 -2.52 19.59
CA SER A 36 3.50 -3.87 20.14
C SER A 36 4.09 -4.82 19.09
N VAL A 37 3.48 -4.86 17.89
CA VAL A 37 3.93 -5.73 16.81
C VAL A 37 5.32 -5.33 16.31
N THR A 38 5.60 -4.03 16.16
CA THR A 38 6.93 -3.56 15.73
C THR A 38 8.03 -4.00 16.70
N ARG A 39 7.81 -3.89 18.02
CA ARG A 39 8.75 -4.41 19.03
C ARG A 39 8.90 -5.92 18.93
N LYS A 40 7.81 -6.66 18.77
CA LYS A 40 7.83 -8.11 18.64
C LYS A 40 8.62 -8.55 17.40
N VAL A 41 8.44 -7.89 16.26
CA VAL A 41 9.21 -8.11 15.04
C VAL A 41 10.69 -7.86 15.29
N ALA A 42 11.06 -6.73 15.90
CA ALA A 42 12.45 -6.39 16.17
C ALA A 42 13.16 -7.42 17.05
N VAL A 43 12.47 -8.00 18.05
CA VAL A 43 13.01 -9.04 18.93
C VAL A 43 13.08 -10.40 18.24
N THR A 44 12.06 -10.76 17.43
CA THR A 44 11.93 -12.11 16.86
C THR A 44 12.76 -12.29 15.58
N VAL A 45 12.80 -11.25 14.74
CA VAL A 45 13.37 -11.31 13.40
C VAL A 45 14.57 -10.36 13.26
N GLY A 46 14.58 -9.30 14.04
CA GLY A 46 15.54 -8.20 13.97
C GLY A 46 14.92 -6.92 13.39
N PRO A 47 15.66 -5.80 13.44
CA PRO A 47 15.18 -4.52 12.93
C PRO A 47 14.86 -4.60 11.44
N PRO A 48 13.67 -4.15 10.99
CA PRO A 48 13.28 -4.19 9.60
C PRO A 48 14.17 -3.28 8.74
N GLN A 49 14.49 -3.74 7.54
CA GLN A 49 15.23 -2.97 6.55
C GLN A 49 14.30 -2.34 5.51
N VAL A 50 13.16 -2.98 5.28
CA VAL A 50 12.11 -2.54 4.35
C VAL A 50 10.78 -2.60 5.08
N LEU A 51 10.02 -1.52 5.00
CA LEU A 51 8.63 -1.45 5.42
C LEU A 51 7.76 -1.27 4.18
N VAL A 52 6.79 -2.16 3.96
CA VAL A 52 5.82 -2.02 2.86
C VAL A 52 4.43 -1.84 3.45
N ASN A 53 3.83 -0.67 3.26
CA ASN A 53 2.47 -0.37 3.68
C ASN A 53 1.50 -0.75 2.56
N VAL A 54 0.82 -1.88 2.73
CA VAL A 54 -0.12 -2.43 1.72
C VAL A 54 -1.57 -2.30 2.15
N ALA A 55 -1.85 -2.31 3.47
CA ALA A 55 -3.21 -2.23 3.99
C ALA A 55 -3.98 -1.05 3.37
N GLY A 56 -5.19 -1.32 2.91
CA GLY A 56 -6.00 -0.28 2.28
C GLY A 56 -7.43 -0.74 2.04
N ILE A 57 -8.35 0.22 2.14
CA ILE A 57 -9.78 0.05 1.89
C ILE A 57 -10.30 1.18 1.00
N GLY A 58 -11.48 0.99 0.44
CA GLY A 58 -12.15 2.03 -0.32
C GLY A 58 -13.67 1.91 -0.24
N VAL A 59 -14.33 3.05 -0.44
CA VAL A 59 -15.78 3.17 -0.53
C VAL A 59 -16.15 3.78 -1.88
N ALA A 60 -17.23 3.30 -2.49
CA ALA A 60 -17.74 3.79 -3.76
C ALA A 60 -18.85 4.84 -3.51
N ALA A 61 -18.44 6.08 -3.22
CA ALA A 61 -19.36 7.18 -2.90
C ALA A 61 -18.84 8.53 -3.45
N THR A 62 -19.76 9.40 -3.84
CA THR A 62 -19.48 10.82 -4.11
C THR A 62 -19.24 11.56 -2.78
N VAL A 63 -18.85 12.83 -2.82
CA VAL A 63 -18.70 13.65 -1.61
C VAL A 63 -20.03 13.75 -0.84
N LEU A 64 -21.15 13.85 -1.51
CA LEU A 64 -22.48 13.96 -0.88
C LEU A 64 -22.96 12.64 -0.24
N GLU A 65 -22.49 11.50 -0.76
CA GLU A 65 -22.87 10.16 -0.30
C GLU A 65 -21.90 9.59 0.73
N THR A 66 -20.70 10.16 0.84
CA THR A 66 -19.68 9.68 1.80
C THR A 66 -20.08 10.10 3.21
N SER A 67 -20.35 9.12 4.08
CA SER A 67 -20.60 9.37 5.50
C SER A 67 -19.31 9.79 6.22
N ASP A 68 -19.46 10.50 7.36
CA ASP A 68 -18.32 10.83 8.22
C ASP A 68 -17.61 9.56 8.73
N GLU A 69 -18.35 8.48 8.96
CA GLU A 69 -17.79 7.19 9.38
C GLU A 69 -16.92 6.59 8.27
N ASP A 70 -17.42 6.53 7.04
CA ASP A 70 -16.66 6.00 5.89
C ASP A 70 -15.43 6.86 5.59
N TRP A 71 -15.58 8.18 5.64
CA TRP A 71 -14.48 9.12 5.48
C TRP A 71 -13.38 8.83 6.51
N ASN A 72 -13.72 8.82 7.80
CA ASN A 72 -12.77 8.60 8.88
C ASN A 72 -12.13 7.22 8.79
N ARG A 73 -12.89 6.17 8.47
CA ARG A 73 -12.38 4.81 8.33
C ARG A 73 -11.39 4.68 7.17
N VAL A 74 -11.69 5.27 6.02
CA VAL A 74 -10.78 5.23 4.87
C VAL A 74 -9.49 5.99 5.16
N LEU A 75 -9.56 7.16 5.79
CA LEU A 75 -8.36 7.91 6.19
C LEU A 75 -7.57 7.18 7.28
N ALA A 76 -8.25 6.58 8.25
CA ALA A 76 -7.59 5.84 9.32
C ALA A 76 -6.75 4.68 8.77
N VAL A 77 -7.29 3.87 7.85
CA VAL A 77 -6.55 2.74 7.27
C VAL A 77 -5.50 3.19 6.27
N ASN A 78 -5.88 4.05 5.30
CA ASN A 78 -5.04 4.32 4.13
C ASN A 78 -3.96 5.38 4.37
N LEU A 79 -4.11 6.24 5.38
CA LEU A 79 -3.19 7.35 5.64
C LEU A 79 -2.64 7.32 7.07
N THR A 80 -3.51 7.26 8.08
CA THR A 80 -3.07 7.23 9.48
C THR A 80 -2.34 5.93 9.80
N GLY A 81 -2.79 4.78 9.28
CA GLY A 81 -2.12 3.49 9.44
C GLY A 81 -0.67 3.50 8.95
N PRO A 82 -0.38 3.87 7.68
CA PRO A 82 0.98 4.08 7.21
C PRO A 82 1.80 5.06 8.05
N PHE A 83 1.22 6.18 8.50
CA PHE A 83 1.90 7.09 9.42
C PHE A 83 2.30 6.39 10.73
N LEU A 84 1.39 5.61 11.33
CA LEU A 84 1.66 4.90 12.59
C LEU A 84 2.74 3.81 12.41
N THR A 85 2.67 3.03 11.35
CA THR A 85 3.66 1.97 11.05
C THR A 85 5.04 2.56 10.77
N ILE A 86 5.11 3.66 10.02
CA ILE A 86 6.36 4.37 9.74
C ILE A 86 6.93 4.94 11.05
N ARG A 87 6.12 5.65 11.83
CA ARG A 87 6.55 6.25 13.12
C ARG A 87 7.11 5.20 14.09
N ALA A 88 6.52 4.00 14.10
CA ALA A 88 7.00 2.92 14.97
C ALA A 88 8.27 2.24 14.44
N THR A 89 8.44 2.17 13.11
CA THR A 89 9.52 1.41 12.47
C THR A 89 10.76 2.27 12.18
N LEU A 90 10.54 3.54 11.87
CA LEU A 90 11.60 4.46 11.46
C LEU A 90 12.76 4.56 12.45
N PRO A 91 12.56 4.65 13.79
CA PRO A 91 13.68 4.67 14.73
C PRO A 91 14.61 3.46 14.59
N LEU A 92 14.06 2.27 14.33
CA LEU A 92 14.83 1.04 14.14
C LEU A 92 15.66 1.05 12.85
N MET A 93 15.19 1.76 11.82
CA MET A 93 15.92 1.96 10.56
C MET A 93 17.00 3.02 10.73
N LEU A 94 16.72 4.11 11.44
CA LEU A 94 17.68 5.18 11.74
C LEU A 94 18.87 4.67 12.56
N ASP A 95 18.63 3.85 13.57
CA ASP A 95 19.69 3.20 14.36
C ASP A 95 20.65 2.35 13.50
N ARG A 96 20.20 1.90 12.31
CA ARG A 96 21.02 1.18 11.33
C ARG A 96 21.64 2.06 10.27
N GLY A 97 21.29 3.33 10.23
CA GLY A 97 21.69 4.28 9.19
C GLY A 97 21.17 3.93 7.78
N ARG A 98 20.12 3.09 7.67
CA ARG A 98 19.52 2.70 6.38
C ARG A 98 18.13 2.11 6.53
N GLY A 99 17.25 2.43 5.59
CA GLY A 99 15.91 1.85 5.51
C GLY A 99 15.19 2.26 4.23
N VAL A 100 14.23 1.44 3.83
CA VAL A 100 13.35 1.73 2.69
C VAL A 100 11.90 1.59 3.13
N VAL A 101 11.13 2.64 2.91
CA VAL A 101 9.67 2.62 3.10
C VAL A 101 9.02 2.64 1.72
N VAL A 102 8.13 1.68 1.45
CA VAL A 102 7.34 1.62 0.23
C VAL A 102 5.86 1.72 0.62
N ASN A 103 5.20 2.75 0.16
CA ASN A 103 3.78 2.97 0.40
C ASN A 103 2.99 2.60 -0.86
N ILE A 104 2.06 1.65 -0.74
CA ILE A 104 1.15 1.32 -1.84
C ILE A 104 0.03 2.36 -1.88
N ALA A 105 0.26 3.41 -2.68
CA ALA A 105 -0.71 4.45 -2.96
C ALA A 105 -1.74 3.99 -4.02
N SER A 106 -1.96 4.77 -5.05
CA SER A 106 -2.82 4.47 -6.21
C SER A 106 -2.70 5.62 -7.21
N VAL A 107 -3.05 5.41 -8.47
CA VAL A 107 -3.34 6.49 -9.42
C VAL A 107 -4.39 7.47 -8.88
N ALA A 108 -5.31 7.01 -8.02
CA ALA A 108 -6.26 7.84 -7.30
C ALA A 108 -5.62 8.94 -6.42
N GLY A 109 -4.34 8.82 -6.10
CA GLY A 109 -3.57 9.86 -5.44
C GLY A 109 -3.03 10.94 -6.37
N GLN A 110 -3.19 10.78 -7.68
CA GLN A 110 -2.72 11.71 -8.72
C GLN A 110 -3.83 12.23 -9.62
N VAL A 111 -4.86 11.42 -9.86
CA VAL A 111 -6.02 11.78 -10.67
C VAL A 111 -7.32 11.50 -9.91
N GLY A 112 -8.39 12.19 -10.28
CA GLY A 112 -9.72 11.94 -9.71
C GLY A 112 -10.33 10.65 -10.26
N LEU A 113 -10.88 9.81 -9.39
CA LEU A 113 -11.71 8.68 -9.77
C LEU A 113 -13.16 8.93 -9.36
N ALA A 114 -14.09 8.67 -10.27
CA ALA A 114 -15.52 8.85 -10.00
C ALA A 114 -15.95 8.00 -8.79
N ARG A 115 -16.74 8.61 -7.90
CA ARG A 115 -17.28 7.96 -6.68
C ARG A 115 -16.17 7.38 -5.77
N ARG A 116 -15.06 8.10 -5.58
CA ARG A 116 -13.91 7.69 -4.76
C ARG A 116 -13.36 8.85 -3.90
N ALA A 117 -14.22 9.75 -3.42
CA ALA A 117 -13.80 10.98 -2.72
C ALA A 117 -12.82 10.71 -1.57
N ALA A 118 -13.20 9.92 -0.57
CA ALA A 118 -12.35 9.60 0.56
C ALA A 118 -11.09 8.80 0.15
N TYR A 119 -11.23 7.88 -0.81
CA TYR A 119 -10.11 7.09 -1.31
C TYR A 119 -9.06 7.97 -2.01
N CYS A 120 -9.48 8.84 -2.93
CA CYS A 120 -8.58 9.77 -3.62
C CYS A 120 -7.85 10.67 -2.61
N ALA A 121 -8.59 11.25 -1.66
CA ALA A 121 -8.00 12.09 -0.62
C ALA A 121 -6.95 11.34 0.22
N SER A 122 -7.26 10.09 0.64
CA SER A 122 -6.34 9.27 1.43
C SER A 122 -5.07 8.90 0.66
N LYS A 123 -5.19 8.55 -0.62
CA LYS A 123 -4.04 8.15 -1.44
C LYS A 123 -3.19 9.35 -1.87
N ALA A 124 -3.78 10.51 -2.10
CA ALA A 124 -3.05 11.77 -2.29
C ALA A 124 -2.29 12.18 -1.03
N GLY A 125 -2.93 12.06 0.15
CA GLY A 125 -2.27 12.27 1.44
C GLY A 125 -1.09 11.34 1.67
N LEU A 126 -1.20 10.06 1.27
CA LEU A 126 -0.11 9.08 1.39
C LEU A 126 1.08 9.42 0.47
N VAL A 127 0.84 9.95 -0.72
CA VAL A 127 1.90 10.49 -1.60
C VAL A 127 2.57 11.70 -0.96
N GLY A 128 1.80 12.60 -0.34
CA GLY A 128 2.32 13.74 0.42
C GLY A 128 3.22 13.30 1.60
N LEU A 129 2.73 12.35 2.40
CA LEU A 129 3.49 11.76 3.51
C LEU A 129 4.80 11.11 3.05
N THR A 130 4.77 10.39 1.92
CA THR A 130 5.96 9.79 1.31
C THR A 130 7.04 10.82 1.02
N ARG A 131 6.66 11.97 0.43
CA ARG A 131 7.58 13.05 0.09
C ARG A 131 8.17 13.72 1.34
N ALA A 132 7.35 13.95 2.37
CA ALA A 132 7.81 14.54 3.62
C ALA A 132 8.89 13.66 4.27
N ILE A 133 8.64 12.36 4.43
CA ILE A 133 9.60 11.42 5.01
C ILE A 133 10.89 11.34 4.18
N ALA A 134 10.79 11.36 2.86
CA ALA A 134 11.95 11.34 1.98
C ALA A 134 12.83 12.57 2.16
N VAL A 135 12.22 13.76 2.33
CA VAL A 135 12.94 15.02 2.56
C VAL A 135 13.56 15.03 3.96
N ASP A 136 12.80 14.66 4.98
CA ASP A 136 13.23 14.75 6.38
C ASP A 136 14.41 13.81 6.70
N HIS A 137 14.46 12.62 6.06
CA HIS A 137 15.36 11.53 6.47
C HIS A 137 16.34 11.05 5.37
N ALA A 138 16.44 11.75 4.23
CA ALA A 138 17.37 11.37 3.15
C ALA A 138 18.83 11.36 3.62
N GLY A 139 19.23 12.35 4.43
CA GLY A 139 20.58 12.45 4.98
C GLY A 139 20.92 11.37 6.02
N GLU A 140 19.92 10.66 6.51
CA GLU A 140 20.03 9.59 7.51
C GLU A 140 19.97 8.17 6.88
N GLY A 141 20.05 8.09 5.55
CA GLY A 141 20.04 6.82 4.80
C GLY A 141 18.66 6.19 4.62
N ILE A 142 17.59 6.96 4.81
CA ILE A 142 16.22 6.50 4.62
C ILE A 142 15.71 6.92 3.24
N ARG A 143 15.04 5.99 2.56
CA ARG A 143 14.28 6.25 1.34
C ARG A 143 12.80 5.96 1.57
N CYS A 144 11.94 6.80 1.02
CA CYS A 144 10.50 6.60 1.05
C CYS A 144 9.93 6.79 -0.36
N VAL A 145 9.18 5.80 -0.85
CA VAL A 145 8.65 5.78 -2.23
C VAL A 145 7.18 5.37 -2.20
N ALA A 146 6.35 6.06 -2.97
CA ALA A 146 4.97 5.66 -3.21
C ALA A 146 4.87 4.92 -4.55
N LEU A 147 4.23 3.76 -4.56
CA LEU A 147 3.79 3.10 -5.79
C LEU A 147 2.33 3.47 -6.04
N CYS A 148 2.02 3.86 -7.27
CA CYS A 148 0.70 4.31 -7.69
C CYS A 148 0.13 3.34 -8.75
N PRO A 149 -0.36 2.15 -8.36
CA PRO A 149 -0.96 1.22 -9.31
C PRO A 149 -2.27 1.76 -9.89
N GLY A 150 -2.58 1.36 -11.12
CA GLY A 150 -3.92 1.41 -11.69
C GLY A 150 -4.84 0.36 -11.07
N THR A 151 -5.75 -0.21 -11.87
CA THR A 151 -6.59 -1.32 -11.40
C THR A 151 -5.79 -2.61 -11.40
N VAL A 152 -5.68 -3.27 -10.24
CA VAL A 152 -4.93 -4.53 -10.04
C VAL A 152 -5.90 -5.65 -9.66
N GLU A 153 -5.76 -6.84 -10.25
CA GLU A 153 -6.57 -8.03 -9.97
C GLU A 153 -6.27 -8.59 -8.57
N THR A 154 -6.88 -7.98 -7.55
CA THR A 154 -6.82 -8.41 -6.15
C THR A 154 -8.12 -9.07 -5.74
N GLU A 155 -8.13 -9.79 -4.60
CA GLU A 155 -9.35 -10.35 -4.01
C GLU A 155 -10.42 -9.28 -3.76
N TRP A 156 -10.01 -8.07 -3.37
CA TRP A 156 -10.93 -6.94 -3.20
C TRP A 156 -11.61 -6.55 -4.52
N ILE A 157 -10.85 -6.47 -5.62
CA ILE A 157 -11.42 -6.19 -6.95
C ILE A 157 -12.27 -7.37 -7.44
N ALA A 158 -11.83 -8.61 -7.21
CA ALA A 158 -12.61 -9.79 -7.55
C ALA A 158 -13.98 -9.80 -6.82
N LYS A 159 -14.00 -9.40 -5.54
CA LYS A 159 -15.23 -9.26 -4.78
C LYS A 159 -16.14 -8.17 -5.35
N ILE A 160 -15.61 -6.98 -5.67
CA ILE A 160 -16.38 -5.89 -6.28
C ILE A 160 -17.01 -6.35 -7.60
N ILE A 161 -16.28 -7.11 -8.40
CA ILE A 161 -16.77 -7.66 -9.67
C ILE A 161 -17.87 -8.69 -9.39
N ALA A 162 -17.66 -9.62 -8.46
CA ALA A 162 -18.61 -10.68 -8.16
C ALA A 162 -19.94 -10.15 -7.59
N ASP A 163 -19.90 -9.08 -6.79
CA ASP A 163 -21.07 -8.46 -6.15
C ASP A 163 -21.83 -7.52 -7.13
N ALA A 164 -21.33 -7.31 -8.36
CA ALA A 164 -21.96 -6.42 -9.32
C ALA A 164 -23.16 -7.09 -10.05
N PRO A 165 -24.18 -6.31 -10.46
CA PRO A 165 -25.30 -6.84 -11.26
C PRO A 165 -24.88 -7.48 -12.58
N ASP A 166 -23.82 -6.97 -13.22
CA ASP A 166 -23.19 -7.54 -14.41
C ASP A 166 -21.66 -7.60 -14.20
N PRO A 167 -21.18 -8.74 -13.67
CA PRO A 167 -19.74 -8.94 -13.42
C PRO A 167 -18.86 -8.82 -14.65
N ALA A 168 -19.34 -9.26 -15.81
CA ALA A 168 -18.57 -9.22 -17.06
C ALA A 168 -18.38 -7.78 -17.54
N ALA A 169 -19.42 -6.99 -17.56
CA ALA A 169 -19.36 -5.56 -17.94
C ALA A 169 -18.48 -4.76 -16.97
N VAL A 170 -18.54 -5.02 -15.65
CA VAL A 170 -17.70 -4.34 -14.66
C VAL A 170 -16.23 -4.72 -14.84
N ARG A 171 -15.91 -6.01 -15.05
CA ARG A 171 -14.55 -6.46 -15.35
C ARG A 171 -13.99 -5.80 -16.60
N GLN A 172 -14.77 -5.77 -17.68
CA GLN A 172 -14.38 -5.12 -18.92
C GLN A 172 -14.12 -3.62 -18.72
N THR A 173 -15.04 -2.90 -18.09
CA THR A 173 -14.88 -1.48 -17.78
C THR A 173 -13.63 -1.21 -16.95
N MET A 174 -13.29 -2.08 -15.99
CA MET A 174 -12.07 -1.96 -15.19
C MET A 174 -10.80 -2.21 -16.01
N ALA A 175 -10.82 -3.14 -16.95
CA ALA A 175 -9.71 -3.42 -17.85
C ALA A 175 -9.47 -2.29 -18.85
N GLU A 176 -10.54 -1.77 -19.43
CA GLU A 176 -10.51 -0.68 -20.44
C GLU A 176 -10.03 0.68 -19.90
N ARG A 177 -9.91 0.84 -18.57
CA ARG A 177 -9.29 2.03 -17.99
C ARG A 177 -7.80 2.14 -18.28
N GLN A 178 -7.14 1.02 -18.49
CA GLN A 178 -5.74 0.91 -18.85
C GLN A 178 -5.60 0.86 -20.37
N LEU A 179 -4.62 1.58 -20.94
CA LEU A 179 -4.43 1.64 -22.40
C LEU A 179 -4.08 0.28 -23.01
N ASP A 180 -3.45 -0.62 -22.25
CA ASP A 180 -3.15 -1.99 -22.66
C ASP A 180 -4.35 -2.96 -22.51
N GLY A 181 -5.53 -2.45 -22.11
CA GLY A 181 -6.80 -3.19 -22.12
C GLY A 181 -6.90 -4.30 -21.08
N ARG A 182 -6.06 -4.30 -20.05
CA ARG A 182 -6.08 -5.28 -18.96
C ARG A 182 -5.88 -4.65 -17.60
N MET A 183 -6.29 -5.33 -16.55
CA MET A 183 -5.88 -5.00 -15.20
C MET A 183 -4.44 -5.49 -14.96
N GLY A 184 -3.70 -4.80 -14.07
CA GLY A 184 -2.41 -5.27 -13.60
C GLY A 184 -2.53 -6.48 -12.68
N SER A 185 -1.45 -7.23 -12.51
CA SER A 185 -1.38 -8.32 -11.54
C SER A 185 -0.73 -7.88 -10.22
N PRO A 186 -1.03 -8.55 -9.09
CA PRO A 186 -0.29 -8.34 -7.85
C PRO A 186 1.23 -8.55 -8.00
N ASP A 187 1.65 -9.48 -8.84
CA ASP A 187 3.06 -9.78 -9.10
C ASP A 187 3.79 -8.64 -9.79
N GLU A 188 3.13 -7.90 -10.70
CA GLU A 188 3.71 -6.71 -11.33
C GLU A 188 3.97 -5.61 -10.29
N VAL A 189 3.06 -5.42 -9.33
CA VAL A 189 3.27 -4.48 -8.22
C VAL A 189 4.39 -4.98 -7.29
N ALA A 190 4.40 -6.27 -6.96
CA ALA A 190 5.43 -6.89 -6.11
C ALA A 190 6.83 -6.80 -6.73
N ALA A 191 6.95 -6.98 -8.05
CA ALA A 191 8.22 -6.80 -8.78
C ALA A 191 8.77 -5.37 -8.64
N MET A 192 7.89 -4.35 -8.71
CA MET A 192 8.31 -2.97 -8.49
C MET A 192 8.68 -2.70 -7.03
N VAL A 193 7.97 -3.28 -6.05
CA VAL A 193 8.37 -3.23 -4.63
C VAL A 193 9.78 -3.79 -4.45
N ALA A 194 10.05 -4.97 -5.03
CA ALA A 194 11.35 -5.62 -4.94
C ALA A 194 12.46 -4.75 -5.58
N PHE A 195 12.20 -4.17 -6.77
CA PHE A 195 13.13 -3.27 -7.44
C PHE A 195 13.44 -2.03 -6.59
N VAL A 196 12.42 -1.34 -6.09
CA VAL A 196 12.59 -0.15 -5.24
C VAL A 196 13.34 -0.48 -3.95
N ALA A 197 13.09 -1.65 -3.37
CA ALA A 197 13.74 -2.10 -2.14
C ALA A 197 15.20 -2.53 -2.36
N SER A 198 15.57 -2.88 -3.59
CA SER A 198 16.92 -3.36 -3.94
C SER A 198 17.95 -2.23 -4.05
N PRO A 199 19.26 -2.56 -4.16
CA PRO A 199 20.31 -1.60 -4.47
C PRO A 199 20.12 -0.88 -5.79
N ASP A 200 19.45 -1.49 -6.78
CA ASP A 200 19.21 -0.88 -8.09
C ASP A 200 18.23 0.30 -8.01
N GLY A 201 17.31 0.28 -7.03
CA GLY A 201 16.39 1.37 -6.74
C GLY A 201 17.00 2.52 -5.91
N ARG A 202 18.30 2.50 -5.58
CA ARG A 202 18.92 3.44 -4.60
C ARG A 202 18.79 4.93 -4.94
N PHE A 203 18.65 5.27 -6.22
CA PHE A 203 18.48 6.68 -6.64
C PHE A 203 17.01 7.14 -6.63
N ILE A 204 16.07 6.26 -6.29
CA ILE A 204 14.64 6.58 -6.21
C ILE A 204 14.31 6.93 -4.76
N ASN A 205 13.97 8.21 -4.50
CA ASN A 205 13.52 8.69 -3.20
C ASN A 205 12.47 9.80 -3.38
N GLY A 206 11.44 9.84 -2.55
CA GLY A 206 10.34 10.82 -2.62
C GLY A 206 9.44 10.70 -3.86
N ALA A 207 9.68 9.72 -4.71
CA ALA A 207 8.95 9.53 -5.96
C ALA A 207 7.56 8.90 -5.72
N ALA A 208 6.62 9.25 -6.62
CA ALA A 208 5.36 8.56 -6.80
C ALA A 208 5.40 7.84 -8.16
N LEU A 209 5.70 6.56 -8.15
CA LEU A 209 5.90 5.74 -9.34
C LEU A 209 4.57 5.16 -9.82
N VAL A 210 4.20 5.47 -11.03
CA VAL A 210 2.96 4.99 -11.65
C VAL A 210 3.17 3.64 -12.29
N LEU A 211 2.23 2.70 -12.05
CA LEU A 211 2.15 1.36 -12.64
C LEU A 211 0.70 1.10 -13.03
N ASP A 212 0.26 1.61 -14.15
CA ASP A 212 -1.17 1.71 -14.43
C ASP A 212 -1.58 1.31 -15.88
N GLY A 213 -0.69 0.70 -16.64
CA GLY A 213 -0.96 0.33 -18.03
C GLY A 213 -1.33 1.53 -18.91
N GLY A 214 -0.82 2.73 -18.57
CA GLY A 214 -1.06 3.97 -19.30
C GLY A 214 -2.35 4.70 -18.94
N MET A 215 -3.09 4.28 -17.90
CA MET A 215 -4.37 4.87 -17.49
C MET A 215 -4.30 6.39 -17.28
N THR A 216 -3.18 6.89 -16.72
CA THR A 216 -3.00 8.33 -16.41
C THR A 216 -2.24 9.09 -17.48
N ALA A 217 -1.88 8.45 -18.58
CA ALA A 217 -1.19 9.08 -19.72
C ALA A 217 -2.17 9.62 -20.80
N ALA A 218 -3.47 9.28 -20.68
CA ALA A 218 -4.53 9.66 -21.63
C ALA A 218 -5.46 10.72 -21.07
#